data_0583fa4811847eb1f6df1caedcd8bb81
#
_entry.id   0583fa4811847eb1f6df1caedcd8bb81
#
_cell.length_a   1.000
_cell.length_b   1.000
_cell.length_c   1.000
_cell.angle_alpha   90.00
_cell.angle_beta   90.00
_cell.angle_gamma   90.00
#
_symmetry.space_group_name_H-M   'P 1'
#
loop_
_entity.id
_entity.type
_entity.pdbx_description
1 polymer ?
#
loop_
_entity_poly.entity_id
_entity_poly.type
_entity_poly.pdbx_seq_one_letter_code
_entity_poly.pdbx_strand_id
1 'polypeptide(L)' 'MRQEHPMFELGNDDASVIKLGQLRQFLNETCRSLPDSTPIMLNCTVGKIVVPCIQVLANEESVELYNF' A
#
# COMPACT_ATOMS: atom_id res chain seq x y z
N MET A 1 -13.75 -23.44 -7.05
CA MET A 1 -13.65 -22.41 -6.04
C MET A 1 -12.41 -21.53 -6.24
N ARG A 2 -12.60 -20.26 -6.16
CA ARG A 2 -11.51 -19.33 -6.39
C ARG A 2 -10.71 -19.08 -5.10
N GLN A 3 -9.41 -19.03 -5.27
CA GLN A 3 -8.49 -18.75 -4.19
C GLN A 3 -8.24 -17.25 -4.10
N GLU A 4 -8.36 -16.70 -2.92
CA GLU A 4 -8.10 -15.30 -2.72
C GLU A 4 -6.77 -15.12 -1.99
N HIS A 5 -5.93 -14.25 -2.49
CA HIS A 5 -4.72 -13.90 -1.78
C HIS A 5 -5.05 -12.96 -0.63
N PRO A 6 -4.42 -13.12 0.51
CA PRO A 6 -4.59 -12.16 1.59
C PRO A 6 -4.23 -10.77 1.11
N MET A 7 -5.03 -9.80 1.48
CA MET A 7 -4.76 -8.41 1.13
C MET A 7 -4.70 -7.59 2.40
N PHE A 8 -3.62 -6.86 2.56
CA PHE A 8 -3.44 -5.98 3.69
C PHE A 8 -3.66 -4.55 3.22
N GLU A 9 -4.22 -3.74 4.09
CA GLU A 9 -4.62 -2.40 3.71
C GLU A 9 -4.21 -1.40 4.78
N LEU A 10 -3.66 -0.27 4.32
CA LEU A 10 -3.35 0.86 5.19
C LEU A 10 -4.02 2.09 4.60
N GLY A 11 -4.64 2.89 5.46
CA GLY A 11 -5.46 3.99 4.99
C GLY A 11 -6.82 3.48 4.58
N ASN A 12 -7.75 4.38 4.38
CA ASN A 12 -9.09 3.94 4.06
C ASN A 12 -9.94 5.12 3.60
N ASP A 13 -11.21 5.07 3.95
CA ASP A 13 -12.25 5.90 3.41
C ASP A 13 -12.15 7.37 3.75
N ASP A 14 -11.45 7.75 4.79
CA ASP A 14 -11.42 9.16 5.14
C ASP A 14 -10.35 9.94 4.38
N ALA A 15 -9.64 9.27 3.51
CA ALA A 15 -8.68 9.90 2.60
C ALA A 15 -7.62 10.73 3.32
N SER A 16 -7.30 10.35 4.53
CA SER A 16 -6.24 11.03 5.29
C SER A 16 -4.88 10.65 4.72
N VAL A 17 -3.96 11.60 4.71
CA VAL A 17 -2.61 11.35 4.22
C VAL A 17 -1.91 10.35 5.13
N ILE A 18 -1.33 9.33 4.54
CA ILE A 18 -0.56 8.32 5.27
C ILE A 18 0.78 8.93 5.67
N LYS A 19 1.14 8.79 6.93
CA LYS A 19 2.37 9.32 7.47
C LYS A 19 3.42 8.24 7.57
N LEU A 20 4.67 8.66 7.65
CA LEU A 20 5.80 7.73 7.65
C LEU A 20 5.69 6.68 8.75
N GLY A 21 5.30 7.09 9.95
CA GLY A 21 5.18 6.15 11.06
C GLY A 21 4.15 5.07 10.80
N GLN A 22 3.05 5.45 10.17
CA GLN A 22 2.00 4.50 9.82
C GLN A 22 2.51 3.47 8.80
N LEU A 23 3.21 3.94 7.78
CA LEU A 23 3.74 3.05 6.76
C LEU A 23 4.80 2.14 7.34
N ARG A 24 5.68 2.68 8.19
CA ARG A 24 6.73 1.88 8.80
C ARG A 24 6.14 0.74 9.62
N GLN A 25 5.13 1.04 10.42
CA GLN A 25 4.48 0.02 11.23
C GLN A 25 3.77 -1.00 10.37
N PHE A 26 3.08 -0.54 9.34
CA PHE A 26 2.37 -1.42 8.41
C PHE A 26 3.33 -2.41 7.77
N LEU A 27 4.46 -1.92 7.27
CA LEU A 27 5.44 -2.80 6.62
C LEU A 27 6.08 -3.76 7.61
N ASN A 28 6.37 -3.30 8.82
CA ASN A 28 7.06 -4.13 9.81
C ASN A 28 6.16 -5.18 10.45
N GLU A 29 4.88 -4.90 10.58
CA GLU A 29 3.99 -5.77 11.32
C GLU A 29 3.00 -6.49 10.42
N THR A 30 2.35 -5.76 9.55
CA THR A 30 1.30 -6.34 8.71
C THR A 30 1.89 -7.06 7.51
N CYS A 31 2.90 -6.48 6.91
CA CYS A 31 3.49 -7.03 5.68
C CYS A 31 4.78 -7.81 5.93
N ARG A 32 5.03 -8.19 7.17
CA ARG A 32 6.31 -8.83 7.49
C ARG A 32 6.51 -10.17 6.79
N SER A 33 5.44 -10.80 6.34
CA SER A 33 5.54 -12.08 5.65
C SER A 33 5.85 -11.92 4.17
N LEU A 34 5.81 -10.71 3.65
CA LEU A 34 6.08 -10.47 2.24
C LEU A 34 7.60 -10.40 2.02
N PRO A 35 8.10 -11.02 0.94
CA PRO A 35 9.55 -10.99 0.69
C PRO A 35 10.03 -9.61 0.29
N ASP A 36 11.32 -9.38 0.51
CA ASP A 36 11.95 -8.11 0.15
C ASP A 36 11.87 -7.82 -1.34
N SER A 37 11.70 -8.86 -2.15
CA SER A 37 11.64 -8.70 -3.60
C SER A 37 10.25 -8.33 -4.11
N THR A 38 9.27 -8.18 -3.23
CA THR A 38 7.92 -7.79 -3.62
C THR A 38 7.96 -6.43 -4.30
N PRO A 39 7.45 -6.31 -5.52
CA PRO A 39 7.52 -5.03 -6.22
C PRO A 39 6.60 -3.97 -5.62
N ILE A 40 7.01 -2.73 -5.76
CA ILE A 40 6.21 -1.59 -5.34
C ILE A 40 5.60 -0.97 -6.58
N MET A 41 4.29 -0.83 -6.60
CA MET A 41 3.58 -0.26 -7.73
C MET A 41 2.97 1.07 -7.33
N LEU A 42 3.01 2.04 -8.21
CA LEU A 42 2.41 3.35 -7.96
C LEU A 42 1.15 3.49 -8.80
N ASN A 43 0.05 3.76 -8.12
CA ASN A 43 -1.21 4.03 -8.79
C ASN A 43 -1.54 5.50 -8.58
N CYS A 44 -0.92 6.33 -9.40
CA CYS A 44 -1.05 7.78 -9.30
C CYS A 44 -1.70 8.31 -10.56
N THR A 45 -2.69 9.17 -10.39
CA THR A 45 -3.43 9.70 -11.52
C THR A 45 -2.95 11.06 -11.97
N VAL A 46 -1.94 11.62 -11.34
CA VAL A 46 -1.58 13.03 -11.53
C VAL A 46 -0.17 13.22 -12.07
N GLY A 47 0.29 12.38 -12.89
CA GLY A 47 1.50 12.60 -13.65
C GLY A 47 2.70 13.13 -12.85
N LYS A 48 3.11 14.35 -13.15
CA LYS A 48 4.37 14.89 -12.64
C LYS A 48 4.27 15.59 -11.30
N ILE A 49 3.08 15.70 -10.74
CA ILE A 49 2.89 16.40 -9.48
C ILE A 49 3.14 15.44 -8.32
N VAL A 50 3.85 15.93 -7.31
CA VAL A 50 4.02 15.16 -6.09
C VAL A 50 2.72 15.20 -5.32
N VAL A 51 2.18 14.03 -5.01
CA VAL A 51 0.89 13.93 -4.35
C VAL A 51 1.00 13.05 -3.11
N PRO A 52 0.17 13.30 -2.10
CA PRO A 52 0.21 12.46 -0.91
C PRO A 52 -0.34 11.07 -1.18
N CYS A 53 0.16 10.09 -0.45
CA CYS A 53 -0.37 8.74 -0.48
C CYS A 53 -1.48 8.64 0.55
N ILE A 54 -2.64 8.16 0.15
CA ILE A 54 -3.78 8.04 1.06
C ILE A 54 -4.20 6.59 1.28
N GLN A 55 -3.63 5.66 0.54
CA GLN A 55 -3.95 4.25 0.73
C GLN A 55 -2.82 3.39 0.23
N VAL A 56 -2.55 2.31 0.93
CA VAL A 56 -1.58 1.30 0.52
C VAL A 56 -2.27 -0.05 0.57
N LEU A 57 -2.21 -0.80 -0.51
CA LEU A 57 -2.72 -2.17 -0.57
C LEU A 57 -1.55 -3.09 -0.83
N ALA A 58 -1.49 -4.18 -0.09
CA ALA A 58 -0.37 -5.11 -0.20
C ALA A 58 -0.87 -6.54 -0.24
N ASN A 59 -0.25 -7.35 -1.10
CA ASN A 59 -0.50 -8.77 -1.11
C ASN A 59 0.78 -9.47 -1.52
N GLU A 60 0.70 -10.77 -1.80
CA GLU A 60 1.89 -11.54 -2.12
C GLU A 60 2.55 -11.12 -3.42
N GLU A 61 1.85 -10.41 -4.28
CA GLU A 61 2.36 -10.07 -5.59
C GLU A 61 2.94 -8.67 -5.67
N SER A 62 2.42 -7.74 -4.88
CA SER A 62 2.90 -6.36 -4.95
C SER A 62 2.40 -5.55 -3.78
N VAL A 63 3.06 -4.42 -3.59
CA VAL A 63 2.59 -3.37 -2.66
C VAL A 63 2.23 -2.18 -3.54
N GLU A 64 1.00 -1.71 -3.45
CA GLU A 64 0.47 -0.67 -4.32
C GLU A 64 0.14 0.57 -3.53
N LEU A 65 0.66 1.70 -4.00
CA LEU A 65 0.45 3.00 -3.36
C LEU A 65 -0.56 3.79 -4.18
N TYR A 66 -1.55 4.33 -3.50
CA TYR A 66 -2.64 5.05 -4.15
C TYR A 66 -2.73 6.48 -3.63
N ASN A 67 -3.09 7.40 -4.53
CA ASN A 67 -3.35 8.78 -4.15
C ASN A 67 -4.82 9.16 -4.28
N PHE A 68 -5.68 8.17 -4.47
CA PHE A 68 -7.12 8.42 -4.66
C PHE A 68 -7.99 7.40 -3.97
#